data_f25553b1e7a3876275fda233fb2a4e24
#
_entry.id   f25553b1e7a3876275fda233fb2a4e24
#
_cell.length_a   1.000
_cell.length_b   1.000
_cell.length_c   1.000
_cell.angle_alpha   90.00
_cell.angle_beta   90.00
_cell.angle_gamma   90.00
#
_symmetry.space_group_name_H-M   'P 1'
#
loop_
_entity.id
_entity.type
_entity.pdbx_description
1 polymer ?
#
loop_
_entity_poly.entity_id
_entity_poly.type
_entity_poly.pdbx_seq_one_letter_code
_entity_poly.pdbx_strand_id
1 'polypeptide(L)'
;YSMSLATYEADVSGHYALNYASYSHFTSPIRRYPDLLVHRVIKSLIKNNEGEIIVSAKPIQKNSAYSYDELAEASKDCSTKERIAEKAEREALSQLKCAFAKEKIGNTYKGQIIGVTNFGLFIHLKEINIEGLCHIKYLPRNEYYVFDEDSKMLQSNSSRHSYSLGDEVEAVIEKVEVFSQKIDLRLLK
;
A
#
# COMPACT_ATOMS: atom_id res chain seq x y z
N TYR A 1 -9.02 5.18 -9.04
CA TYR A 1 -9.23 3.75 -9.31
C TYR A 1 -8.06 2.98 -8.73
N SER A 2 -8.32 2.10 -7.77
CA SER A 2 -7.31 1.21 -7.20
C SER A 2 -7.25 -0.07 -8.05
N MET A 3 -6.07 -0.40 -8.56
CA MET A 3 -5.83 -1.71 -9.18
C MET A 3 -5.76 -2.78 -8.10
N SER A 4 -6.25 -4.00 -8.41
CA SER A 4 -6.05 -5.15 -7.53
C SER A 4 -4.56 -5.45 -7.38
N LEU A 5 -4.17 -5.91 -6.19
CA LEU A 5 -2.80 -6.35 -5.95
C LEU A 5 -2.50 -7.59 -6.81
N ALA A 6 -1.30 -7.63 -7.36
CA ALA A 6 -0.82 -8.81 -8.09
C ALA A 6 -0.76 -10.05 -7.18
N THR A 7 -0.98 -11.21 -7.77
CA THR A 7 -0.87 -12.51 -7.11
C THR A 7 0.08 -13.41 -7.90
N TYR A 8 0.76 -14.32 -7.20
CA TYR A 8 1.51 -15.38 -7.84
C TYR A 8 0.54 -16.52 -8.20
N GLU A 9 0.64 -16.99 -9.42
CA GLU A 9 -0.19 -18.08 -9.95
C GLU A 9 0.68 -19.06 -10.73
N ALA A 10 0.29 -20.33 -10.78
CA ALA A 10 0.95 -21.34 -11.60
C ALA A 10 0.54 -21.23 -13.07
N ASP A 11 -0.54 -20.53 -13.36
CA ASP A 11 -1.07 -20.30 -14.69
C ASP A 11 -0.52 -19.01 -15.32
N VAL A 12 -0.64 -18.93 -16.65
CA VAL A 12 -0.24 -17.75 -17.41
C VAL A 12 -1.44 -16.82 -17.55
N SER A 13 -1.62 -15.91 -16.59
CA SER A 13 -2.71 -14.93 -16.59
C SER A 13 -2.34 -13.57 -17.22
N GLY A 14 -1.06 -13.38 -17.57
CA GLY A 14 -0.53 -12.12 -18.09
C GLY A 14 -0.35 -11.04 -17.00
N HIS A 15 0.13 -9.88 -17.41
CA HIS A 15 0.32 -8.73 -16.52
C HIS A 15 -0.34 -7.50 -17.13
N TYR A 16 -1.52 -7.13 -16.62
CA TYR A 16 -2.35 -6.05 -17.16
C TYR A 16 -1.60 -4.70 -17.24
N ALA A 17 -0.97 -4.26 -16.15
CA ALA A 17 -0.30 -2.95 -16.11
C ALA A 17 0.92 -2.85 -17.02
N LEU A 18 1.61 -3.95 -17.29
CA LEU A 18 2.75 -4.01 -18.22
C LEU A 18 2.34 -4.42 -19.63
N ASN A 19 1.07 -4.79 -19.83
CA ASN A 19 0.54 -5.28 -21.12
C ASN A 19 1.34 -6.47 -21.70
N TYR A 20 1.78 -7.39 -20.85
CA TYR A 20 2.42 -8.63 -21.26
C TYR A 20 1.44 -9.80 -21.19
N ALA A 21 1.42 -10.63 -22.22
CA ALA A 21 0.63 -11.85 -22.26
C ALA A 21 1.15 -12.92 -21.28
N SER A 22 2.45 -12.90 -20.99
CA SER A 22 3.07 -13.75 -19.97
C SER A 22 4.14 -12.96 -19.23
N TYR A 23 4.19 -13.11 -17.93
CA TYR A 23 5.14 -12.41 -17.07
C TYR A 23 5.50 -13.30 -15.87
N SER A 24 6.75 -13.29 -15.48
CA SER A 24 7.20 -13.97 -14.28
C SER A 24 8.31 -13.16 -13.59
N HIS A 25 8.31 -13.20 -12.28
CA HIS A 25 9.45 -12.74 -11.50
C HIS A 25 10.61 -13.72 -11.66
N PHE A 26 11.82 -13.22 -11.91
CA PHE A 26 12.98 -14.05 -12.17
C PHE A 26 14.28 -13.51 -11.54
N THR A 27 14.41 -12.19 -11.40
CA THR A 27 15.71 -11.54 -11.21
C THR A 27 16.17 -11.45 -9.75
N SER A 28 15.35 -11.84 -8.77
CA SER A 28 15.67 -11.67 -7.35
C SER A 28 15.47 -12.95 -6.50
N PRO A 29 16.11 -14.09 -6.87
CA PRO A 29 15.88 -15.37 -6.18
C PRO A 29 16.42 -15.43 -4.74
N ILE A 30 17.25 -14.48 -4.33
CA ILE A 30 17.76 -14.38 -2.95
C ILE A 30 16.67 -13.92 -1.98
N ARG A 31 15.80 -12.99 -2.41
CA ARG A 31 14.79 -12.36 -1.55
C ARG A 31 13.34 -12.68 -1.92
N ARG A 32 13.10 -13.25 -3.11
CA ARG A 32 11.77 -13.67 -3.55
C ARG A 32 11.75 -15.16 -3.86
N TYR A 33 11.00 -15.90 -3.06
CA TYR A 33 10.89 -17.35 -3.24
C TYR A 33 10.28 -17.78 -4.58
N PRO A 34 9.27 -17.07 -5.17
CA PRO A 34 8.80 -17.37 -6.52
C PRO A 34 9.89 -17.36 -7.58
N ASP A 35 10.82 -16.38 -7.54
CA ASP A 35 11.96 -16.33 -8.46
C ASP A 35 12.83 -17.59 -8.31
N LEU A 36 13.08 -18.03 -7.09
CA LEU A 36 13.85 -19.24 -6.82
C LEU A 36 13.15 -20.48 -7.36
N LEU A 37 11.81 -20.58 -7.24
CA LEU A 37 11.03 -21.68 -7.83
C LEU A 37 11.18 -21.70 -9.34
N VAL A 38 11.06 -20.55 -10.02
CA VAL A 38 11.27 -20.45 -11.47
C VAL A 38 12.67 -20.94 -11.85
N HIS A 39 13.73 -20.50 -11.13
CA HIS A 39 15.10 -20.99 -11.37
C HIS A 39 15.21 -22.51 -11.21
N ARG A 40 14.58 -23.08 -10.20
CA ARG A 40 14.61 -24.55 -9.97
C ARG A 40 13.88 -25.32 -11.07
N VAL A 41 12.72 -24.82 -11.51
CA VAL A 41 11.97 -25.41 -12.63
C VAL A 41 12.82 -25.37 -13.90
N ILE A 42 13.39 -24.22 -14.26
CA ILE A 42 14.25 -24.08 -15.45
C ILE A 42 15.44 -25.02 -15.36
N LYS A 43 16.14 -25.08 -14.23
CA LYS A 43 17.29 -26.00 -14.04
C LYS A 43 16.89 -27.46 -14.21
N SER A 44 15.71 -27.87 -13.72
CA SER A 44 15.23 -29.25 -13.89
C SER A 44 14.94 -29.58 -15.36
N LEU A 45 14.34 -28.62 -16.10
CA LEU A 45 14.07 -28.78 -17.53
C LEU A 45 15.37 -28.91 -18.36
N ILE A 46 16.35 -28.03 -18.09
CA ILE A 46 17.68 -28.10 -18.76
C ILE A 46 18.36 -29.44 -18.49
N LYS A 47 18.36 -29.92 -17.24
CA LYS A 47 18.97 -31.19 -16.85
C LYS A 47 18.31 -32.37 -17.51
N ASN A 48 16.99 -32.38 -17.62
CA ASN A 48 16.21 -33.49 -18.14
C ASN A 48 16.21 -33.55 -19.69
N ASN A 49 16.58 -32.46 -20.36
CA ASN A 49 16.60 -32.35 -21.82
C ASN A 49 18.04 -32.27 -22.39
N GLU A 50 19.03 -32.87 -21.72
CA GLU A 50 20.43 -32.91 -22.16
C GLU A 50 21.04 -31.52 -22.50
N GLY A 51 20.56 -30.48 -21.83
CA GLY A 51 21.04 -29.09 -22.01
C GLY A 51 20.24 -28.26 -23.00
N GLU A 52 19.26 -28.83 -23.68
CA GLU A 52 18.35 -28.09 -24.56
C GLU A 52 17.12 -27.58 -23.80
N ILE A 53 16.78 -26.31 -23.99
CA ILE A 53 15.51 -25.73 -23.49
C ILE A 53 14.44 -25.93 -24.56
N ILE A 54 13.63 -26.97 -24.41
CA ILE A 54 12.47 -27.19 -25.29
C ILE A 54 11.35 -26.25 -24.80
N VAL A 55 11.13 -25.16 -25.49
CA VAL A 55 9.98 -24.27 -25.25
C VAL A 55 8.75 -24.96 -25.85
N SER A 56 7.98 -25.62 -25.00
CA SER A 56 6.72 -26.25 -25.38
C SER A 56 5.57 -25.49 -24.72
N ALA A 57 4.53 -25.19 -25.50
CA ALA A 57 3.29 -24.59 -25.01
C ALA A 57 2.41 -25.58 -24.18
N LYS A 58 2.92 -26.79 -23.88
CA LYS A 58 2.21 -27.78 -23.09
C LYS A 58 2.45 -27.56 -21.59
N PRO A 59 1.44 -27.87 -20.74
CA PRO A 59 1.61 -27.77 -19.28
C PRO A 59 2.75 -28.67 -18.80
N ILE A 60 3.33 -28.31 -17.66
CA ILE A 60 4.49 -28.90 -17.00
C ILE A 60 4.55 -30.44 -17.22
N GLN A 61 5.57 -30.88 -17.93
CA GLN A 61 5.73 -32.29 -18.27
C GLN A 61 6.08 -33.11 -17.01
N LYS A 62 5.83 -34.43 -17.08
CA LYS A 62 6.08 -35.43 -16.02
C LYS A 62 7.49 -35.39 -15.39
N ASN A 63 8.43 -34.66 -15.96
CA ASN A 63 9.83 -34.59 -15.54
C ASN A 63 10.20 -33.23 -14.90
N SER A 64 9.23 -32.36 -14.55
CA SER A 64 9.52 -31.17 -13.78
C SER A 64 9.90 -31.49 -12.32
N ALA A 65 10.73 -30.66 -11.71
CA ALA A 65 11.07 -30.78 -10.29
C ALA A 65 9.86 -30.62 -9.37
N TYR A 66 8.77 -30.03 -9.86
CA TYR A 66 7.52 -29.78 -9.14
C TYR A 66 6.32 -30.15 -10.01
N SER A 67 5.27 -30.64 -9.38
CA SER A 67 3.95 -30.79 -9.99
C SER A 67 3.24 -29.44 -10.10
N TYR A 68 2.19 -29.39 -10.92
CA TYR A 68 1.34 -28.19 -11.02
C TYR A 68 0.71 -27.82 -9.66
N ASP A 69 0.20 -28.83 -8.93
CA ASP A 69 -0.48 -28.61 -7.63
C ASP A 69 0.49 -28.04 -6.59
N GLU A 70 1.74 -28.54 -6.54
CA GLU A 70 2.78 -28.02 -5.65
C GLU A 70 3.12 -26.54 -5.99
N LEU A 71 3.19 -26.19 -7.27
CA LEU A 71 3.44 -24.81 -7.69
C LEU A 71 2.25 -23.90 -7.40
N ALA A 72 1.03 -24.37 -7.58
CA ALA A 72 -0.18 -23.61 -7.28
C ALA A 72 -0.30 -23.33 -5.77
N GLU A 73 -0.04 -24.32 -4.93
CA GLU A 73 -0.02 -24.16 -3.47
C GLU A 73 1.08 -23.18 -3.03
N ALA A 74 2.31 -23.39 -3.53
CA ALA A 74 3.44 -22.49 -3.23
C ALA A 74 3.18 -21.05 -3.68
N SER A 75 2.56 -20.83 -4.83
CA SER A 75 2.21 -19.51 -5.34
C SER A 75 1.21 -18.79 -4.44
N LYS A 76 0.16 -19.49 -3.99
CA LYS A 76 -0.83 -18.97 -3.06
C LYS A 76 -0.21 -18.61 -1.70
N ASP A 77 0.67 -19.48 -1.20
CA ASP A 77 1.38 -19.27 0.06
C ASP A 77 2.34 -18.05 -0.04
N CYS A 78 3.08 -17.93 -1.14
CA CYS A 78 3.93 -16.77 -1.40
C CYS A 78 3.15 -15.47 -1.43
N SER A 79 2.01 -15.43 -2.13
CA SER A 79 1.14 -14.24 -2.20
C SER A 79 0.62 -13.84 -0.81
N THR A 80 0.27 -14.82 0.01
CA THR A 80 -0.20 -14.58 1.38
C THR A 80 0.90 -14.05 2.28
N LYS A 81 2.10 -14.64 2.22
CA LYS A 81 3.26 -14.24 3.04
C LYS A 81 3.79 -12.87 2.65
N GLU A 82 3.77 -12.53 1.36
CA GLU A 82 4.14 -11.19 0.88
C GLU A 82 3.24 -10.11 1.48
N ARG A 83 1.92 -10.33 1.50
CA ARG A 83 0.96 -9.41 2.13
C ARG A 83 1.16 -9.25 3.63
N ILE A 84 1.50 -10.35 4.32
CA ILE A 84 1.82 -10.30 5.75
C ILE A 84 3.09 -9.47 5.99
N ALA A 85 4.11 -9.66 5.16
CA ALA A 85 5.37 -8.91 5.26
C ALA A 85 5.16 -7.42 4.99
N GLU A 86 4.42 -7.05 3.93
CA GLU A 86 4.06 -5.65 3.64
C GLU A 86 3.26 -5.00 4.77
N LYS A 87 2.33 -5.75 5.36
CA LYS A 87 1.55 -5.26 6.51
C LYS A 87 2.45 -5.01 7.70
N ALA A 88 3.34 -5.95 8.03
CA ALA A 88 4.28 -5.82 9.13
C ALA A 88 5.24 -4.63 8.94
N GLU A 89 5.74 -4.42 7.72
CA GLU A 89 6.58 -3.26 7.38
C GLU A 89 5.83 -1.94 7.58
N ARG A 90 4.60 -1.83 7.07
CA ARG A 90 3.76 -0.63 7.26
C ARG A 90 3.46 -0.36 8.73
N GLU A 91 3.16 -1.38 9.51
CA GLU A 91 2.89 -1.25 10.94
C GLU A 91 4.15 -0.79 11.70
N ALA A 92 5.31 -1.37 11.42
CA ALA A 92 6.58 -0.96 12.02
C ALA A 92 6.92 0.50 11.67
N LEU A 93 6.78 0.88 10.40
CA LEU A 93 7.01 2.25 9.94
C LEU A 93 6.03 3.23 10.61
N SER A 94 4.76 2.86 10.73
CA SER A 94 3.75 3.69 11.38
C SER A 94 4.06 3.91 12.86
N GLN A 95 4.53 2.88 13.58
CA GLN A 95 4.97 3.02 14.98
C GLN A 95 6.16 3.97 15.11
N LEU A 96 7.16 3.85 14.22
CA LEU A 96 8.32 4.73 14.21
C LEU A 96 7.92 6.19 13.91
N LYS A 97 7.02 6.41 12.94
CA LYS A 97 6.47 7.74 12.64
C LYS A 97 5.73 8.32 13.83
N CYS A 98 4.93 7.53 14.54
CA CYS A 98 4.25 7.97 15.77
C CYS A 98 5.24 8.27 16.90
N ALA A 99 6.27 7.45 17.11
CA ALA A 99 7.30 7.71 18.11
C ALA A 99 8.02 9.05 17.84
N PHE A 100 8.39 9.30 16.58
CA PHE A 100 8.99 10.56 16.16
C PHE A 100 8.03 11.75 16.32
N ALA A 101 6.75 11.59 15.91
CA ALA A 101 5.73 12.64 16.04
C ALA A 101 5.46 13.03 17.49
N LYS A 102 5.60 12.08 18.43
CA LYS A 102 5.39 12.33 19.86
C LYS A 102 6.33 13.40 20.42
N GLU A 103 7.56 13.47 19.92
CA GLU A 103 8.53 14.50 20.31
C GLU A 103 8.21 15.86 19.69
N LYS A 104 7.29 15.92 18.74
CA LYS A 104 6.91 17.11 17.97
C LYS A 104 5.53 17.64 18.34
N ILE A 105 4.89 17.11 19.39
CA ILE A 105 3.60 17.61 19.88
C ILE A 105 3.72 19.11 20.19
N GLY A 106 2.73 19.88 19.75
CA GLY A 106 2.67 21.35 19.89
C GLY A 106 3.36 22.12 18.76
N ASN A 107 4.14 21.48 17.90
CA ASN A 107 4.77 22.13 16.76
C ASN A 107 3.79 22.26 15.59
N THR A 108 3.96 23.35 14.84
CA THR A 108 3.17 23.68 13.65
C THR A 108 3.93 23.31 12.39
N TYR A 109 3.23 22.74 11.42
CA TYR A 109 3.77 22.33 10.12
C TYR A 109 2.83 22.71 9.00
N LYS A 110 3.40 22.98 7.83
CA LYS A 110 2.64 23.05 6.58
C LYS A 110 2.26 21.64 6.12
N GLY A 111 1.00 21.48 5.76
CA GLY A 111 0.45 20.20 5.31
C GLY A 111 -0.40 20.35 4.07
N GLN A 112 -0.73 19.21 3.49
CA GLN A 112 -1.66 19.11 2.38
C GLN A 112 -2.75 18.11 2.72
N ILE A 113 -3.99 18.43 2.43
CA ILE A 113 -5.12 17.53 2.59
C ILE A 113 -5.01 16.40 1.56
N ILE A 114 -4.84 15.18 2.05
CA ILE A 114 -4.71 13.96 1.23
C ILE A 114 -5.95 13.07 1.29
N GLY A 115 -6.91 13.42 2.15
CA GLY A 115 -8.18 12.71 2.25
C GLY A 115 -9.22 13.55 2.99
N VAL A 116 -10.45 13.49 2.50
CA VAL A 116 -11.61 14.16 3.11
C VAL A 116 -12.66 13.11 3.41
N THR A 117 -13.15 13.11 4.65
CA THR A 117 -14.15 12.16 5.14
C THR A 117 -15.22 12.89 5.96
N ASN A 118 -16.32 12.22 6.25
CA ASN A 118 -17.39 12.77 7.08
C ASN A 118 -16.98 13.05 8.54
N PHE A 119 -15.90 12.41 9.03
CA PHE A 119 -15.39 12.60 10.39
C PHE A 119 -14.14 13.50 10.48
N GLY A 120 -13.57 13.93 9.34
CA GLY A 120 -12.43 14.83 9.35
C GLY A 120 -11.54 14.76 8.10
N LEU A 121 -10.39 15.40 8.22
CA LEU A 121 -9.40 15.59 7.17
C LEU A 121 -8.14 14.78 7.46
N PHE A 122 -7.67 14.01 6.50
CA PHE A 122 -6.33 13.43 6.55
C PHE A 122 -5.34 14.42 5.93
N ILE A 123 -4.31 14.77 6.69
CA ILE A 123 -3.34 15.81 6.32
C ILE A 123 -1.95 15.18 6.33
N HIS A 124 -1.23 15.37 5.24
CA HIS A 124 0.17 15.02 5.13
C HIS A 124 1.06 16.23 5.45
N LEU A 125 1.85 16.11 6.51
CA LEU A 125 2.82 17.14 6.94
C LEU A 125 4.11 16.96 6.12
N LYS A 126 4.29 17.81 5.09
CA LYS A 126 5.34 17.64 4.07
C LYS A 126 6.76 17.66 4.65
N GLU A 127 7.04 18.53 5.62
CA GLU A 127 8.38 18.73 6.18
C GLU A 127 8.91 17.49 6.94
N ILE A 128 8.03 16.75 7.57
CA ILE A 128 8.38 15.60 8.42
C ILE A 128 7.86 14.27 7.89
N ASN A 129 7.19 14.28 6.74
CA ASN A 129 6.62 13.10 6.06
C ASN A 129 5.72 12.24 6.98
N ILE A 130 4.83 12.92 7.71
CA ILE A 130 3.87 12.30 8.63
C ILE A 130 2.46 12.64 8.19
N GLU A 131 1.57 11.67 8.33
CA GLU A 131 0.14 11.83 8.10
C GLU A 131 -0.61 11.78 9.42
N GLY A 132 -1.63 12.63 9.56
CA GLY A 132 -2.47 12.65 10.73
C GLY A 132 -3.91 13.01 10.40
N LEU A 133 -4.80 12.78 11.36
CA LEU A 133 -6.22 13.09 11.27
C LEU A 133 -6.53 14.40 12.00
N CYS A 134 -7.07 15.39 11.28
CA CYS A 134 -7.77 16.49 11.89
C CYS A 134 -9.26 16.15 11.95
N HIS A 135 -9.73 15.73 13.13
CA HIS A 135 -11.14 15.39 13.31
C HIS A 135 -12.02 16.63 13.15
N ILE A 136 -13.22 16.48 12.58
CA ILE A 136 -14.17 17.57 12.31
C ILE A 136 -14.43 18.48 13.52
N LYS A 137 -14.37 17.96 14.74
CA LYS A 137 -14.50 18.72 15.99
C LYS A 137 -13.37 19.73 16.25
N TYR A 138 -12.22 19.58 15.58
CA TYR A 138 -11.07 20.48 15.67
C TYR A 138 -11.00 21.51 14.53
N LEU A 139 -11.96 21.46 13.62
CA LEU A 139 -12.20 22.51 12.66
C LEU A 139 -12.76 23.76 13.38
N PRO A 140 -12.77 24.94 12.77
CA PRO A 140 -13.26 26.16 13.42
C PRO A 140 -14.62 25.97 14.08
N ARG A 141 -14.70 26.22 15.41
CA ARG A 141 -15.83 25.79 16.28
C ARG A 141 -17.18 26.46 15.99
N ASN A 142 -17.20 27.53 15.24
CA ASN A 142 -18.41 28.30 14.97
C ASN A 142 -19.14 27.85 13.70
N GLU A 143 -18.67 26.76 13.06
CA GLU A 143 -19.21 26.30 11.80
C GLU A 143 -19.50 24.81 11.84
N TYR A 144 -20.64 24.45 11.25
CA TYR A 144 -20.98 23.06 11.01
C TYR A 144 -20.52 22.71 9.59
N TYR A 145 -19.74 21.63 9.48
CA TYR A 145 -19.26 21.12 8.20
C TYR A 145 -20.06 19.91 7.79
N VAL A 146 -20.50 19.88 6.54
CA VAL A 146 -21.18 18.74 5.91
C VAL A 146 -20.27 18.16 4.87
N PHE A 147 -20.15 16.84 4.87
CA PHE A 147 -19.40 16.11 3.87
C PHE A 147 -20.27 15.90 2.62
N ASP A 148 -19.77 16.37 1.49
CA ASP A 148 -20.36 16.12 0.18
C ASP A 148 -19.64 14.91 -0.44
N GLU A 149 -20.42 13.85 -0.67
CA GLU A 149 -19.89 12.58 -1.22
C GLU A 149 -19.50 12.71 -2.70
N ASP A 150 -20.18 13.57 -3.45
CA ASP A 150 -19.94 13.73 -4.89
C ASP A 150 -18.65 14.52 -5.16
N SER A 151 -18.49 15.64 -4.46
CA SER A 151 -17.32 16.50 -4.61
C SER A 151 -16.14 16.10 -3.72
N LYS A 152 -16.33 15.18 -2.76
CA LYS A 152 -15.34 14.78 -1.74
C LYS A 152 -14.80 15.97 -0.96
N MET A 153 -15.68 16.87 -0.53
CA MET A 153 -15.35 18.09 0.19
C MET A 153 -16.08 18.17 1.54
N LEU A 154 -15.47 18.83 2.52
CA LEU A 154 -16.15 19.31 3.72
C LEU A 154 -16.51 20.77 3.52
N GLN A 155 -17.81 21.07 3.45
CA GLN A 155 -18.33 22.41 3.24
C GLN A 155 -18.97 22.97 4.50
N SER A 156 -18.67 24.22 4.84
CA SER A 156 -19.33 24.92 5.93
C SER A 156 -20.77 25.28 5.57
N ASN A 157 -21.70 25.10 6.51
CA ASN A 157 -23.09 25.52 6.36
C ASN A 157 -23.28 27.04 6.55
N SER A 158 -22.37 27.70 7.24
CA SER A 158 -22.49 29.10 7.62
C SER A 158 -21.61 30.06 6.82
N SER A 159 -20.55 29.53 6.24
CA SER A 159 -19.64 30.31 5.40
C SER A 159 -19.41 29.61 4.04
N ARG A 160 -18.76 30.32 3.11
CA ARG A 160 -18.35 29.70 1.84
C ARG A 160 -17.05 28.90 1.96
N HIS A 161 -16.62 28.63 3.20
CA HIS A 161 -15.36 27.92 3.43
C HIS A 161 -15.55 26.41 3.20
N SER A 162 -14.63 25.82 2.47
CA SER A 162 -14.63 24.39 2.18
C SER A 162 -13.19 23.84 2.24
N TYR A 163 -13.08 22.57 2.55
CA TYR A 163 -11.82 21.82 2.51
C TYR A 163 -11.91 20.72 1.47
N SER A 164 -10.95 20.73 0.56
CA SER A 164 -10.88 19.82 -0.58
C SER A 164 -9.57 19.03 -0.58
N LEU A 165 -9.57 17.95 -1.31
CA LEU A 165 -8.34 17.20 -1.57
C LEU A 165 -7.31 18.10 -2.28
N GLY A 166 -6.09 18.13 -1.75
CA GLY A 166 -5.00 18.90 -2.32
C GLY A 166 -4.78 20.29 -1.70
N ASP A 167 -5.74 20.79 -0.89
CA ASP A 167 -5.62 22.09 -0.24
C ASP A 167 -4.42 22.14 0.71
N GLU A 168 -3.71 23.28 0.70
CA GLU A 168 -2.62 23.52 1.63
C GLU A 168 -3.16 24.14 2.92
N VAL A 169 -2.70 23.61 4.05
CA VAL A 169 -3.15 24.00 5.39
C VAL A 169 -1.98 24.05 6.35
N GLU A 170 -2.15 24.79 7.45
CA GLU A 170 -1.24 24.72 8.59
C GLU A 170 -1.88 23.95 9.73
N ALA A 171 -1.16 22.98 10.27
CA ALA A 171 -1.65 22.11 11.32
C ALA A 171 -0.64 21.92 12.45
N VAL A 172 -1.18 21.81 13.67
CA VAL A 172 -0.41 21.49 14.88
C VAL A 172 -0.61 20.02 15.21
N ILE A 173 0.45 19.34 15.63
CA ILE A 173 0.35 18.00 16.22
C ILE A 173 -0.23 18.15 17.63
N GLU A 174 -1.48 17.73 17.80
CA GLU A 174 -2.20 17.89 19.07
C GLU A 174 -1.96 16.71 20.01
N LYS A 175 -2.06 15.50 19.48
CA LYS A 175 -1.94 14.25 20.25
C LYS A 175 -1.35 13.15 19.41
N VAL A 176 -0.56 12.27 20.04
CA VAL A 176 -0.02 11.07 19.42
C VAL A 176 -0.23 9.87 20.32
N GLU A 177 -0.83 8.82 19.76
CA GLU A 177 -1.03 7.53 20.41
C GLU A 177 -0.20 6.45 19.69
N VAL A 178 0.96 6.13 20.24
CA VAL A 178 1.92 5.22 19.58
C VAL A 178 1.37 3.81 19.41
N PHE A 179 0.65 3.27 20.39
CA PHE A 179 0.10 1.91 20.33
C PHE A 179 -1.02 1.75 19.32
N SER A 180 -1.91 2.73 19.22
CA SER A 180 -3.00 2.76 18.22
C SER A 180 -2.58 3.37 16.88
N GLN A 181 -1.33 3.83 16.78
CA GLN A 181 -0.74 4.44 15.60
C GLN A 181 -1.56 5.63 15.07
N LYS A 182 -2.07 6.46 16.00
CA LYS A 182 -2.90 7.62 15.67
C LYS A 182 -2.15 8.92 15.97
N ILE A 183 -2.25 9.85 15.03
CA ILE A 183 -1.73 11.20 15.14
C ILE A 183 -2.90 12.14 14.90
N ASP A 184 -3.30 12.85 15.95
CA ASP A 184 -4.35 13.85 15.90
C ASP A 184 -3.74 15.22 15.61
N LEU A 185 -4.28 15.86 14.61
CA LEU A 185 -3.89 17.21 14.19
C LEU A 185 -5.01 18.21 14.48
N ARG A 186 -4.63 19.45 14.69
CA ARG A 186 -5.55 20.59 14.78
C ARG A 186 -5.15 21.64 13.75
N LEU A 187 -6.10 22.09 12.93
CA LEU A 187 -5.85 23.18 11.99
C LEU A 187 -5.64 24.50 12.73
N LEU A 188 -4.70 25.28 12.22
CA LEU A 188 -4.60 26.70 12.52
C LEU A 188 -5.53 27.46 11.59
N LYS A 189 -6.03 28.58 12.11
CA LYS A 189 -6.95 29.47 11.36
C LYS A 189 -6.23 30.11 10.17
#